data_b133d471a5a9b46386205dc731bcb6c7
#
_entry.id   b133d471a5a9b46386205dc731bcb6c7
#
_cell.length_a   1.000
_cell.length_b   1.000
_cell.length_c   1.000
_cell.angle_alpha   90.00
_cell.angle_beta   90.00
_cell.angle_gamma   90.00
#
_symmetry.space_group_name_H-M   'P 1'
#
loop_
_entity.id
_entity.type
_entity.pdbx_description
1 polymer ?
#
loop_
_entity_poly.entity_id
_entity_poly.type
_entity_poly.pdbx_seq_one_letter_code
_entity_poly.pdbx_strand_id
1 'polypeptide(L)'
;MAASKHIVFDIVGTCISYDAFFNAIEEHLGDKLRQHGIPPRLFELLVLEGGERECLFSKIARHSIPFMEMIKPVFYRPLAMSGIENPHEFTADEDVTYVAESYRRLGARPGIHECMRRLRENGFTIWALTSGDKARVQGYLKAADIDIPSENFIACEMIGATKPEPEVYEHMLKRFPDAGETWFAACHMWDAAAAKRSGCVLYTDNHTIAQKR
;
A
#
# COMPACT_ATOMS: atom_id res chain seq x y z
N MET A 1 29.03 -20.90 7.88
CA MET A 1 27.78 -20.99 7.08
C MET A 1 27.58 -19.65 6.40
N ALA A 2 27.08 -19.58 5.18
CA ALA A 2 26.73 -18.30 4.56
C ALA A 2 25.57 -17.66 5.37
N ALA A 3 25.64 -16.35 5.59
CA ALA A 3 24.56 -15.62 6.26
C ALA A 3 23.25 -15.76 5.47
N SER A 4 22.11 -15.90 6.17
CA SER A 4 20.81 -15.98 5.54
C SER A 4 20.46 -14.63 4.88
N LYS A 5 19.85 -14.69 3.70
CA LYS A 5 19.42 -13.49 2.95
C LYS A 5 17.92 -13.29 3.11
N HIS A 6 17.51 -12.15 3.60
CA HIS A 6 16.11 -11.80 3.78
C HIS A 6 15.77 -10.55 3.00
N ILE A 7 14.59 -10.56 2.35
CA ILE A 7 14.00 -9.38 1.76
C ILE A 7 12.56 -9.25 2.26
N VAL A 8 12.22 -8.07 2.74
CA VAL A 8 10.90 -7.72 3.24
C VAL A 8 10.22 -6.78 2.26
N PHE A 9 9.04 -7.13 1.82
CA PHE A 9 8.23 -6.30 0.95
C PHE A 9 7.14 -5.59 1.74
N ASP A 10 6.96 -4.29 1.49
CA ASP A 10 5.65 -3.67 1.61
C ASP A 10 4.70 -4.31 0.59
N ILE A 11 3.40 -4.37 0.90
CA ILE A 11 2.47 -5.15 0.09
C ILE A 11 1.57 -4.26 -0.76
N VAL A 12 0.71 -3.43 -0.13
CA VAL A 12 -0.29 -2.65 -0.87
C VAL A 12 0.37 -1.42 -1.47
N GLY A 13 0.24 -1.26 -2.78
CA GLY A 13 0.97 -0.23 -3.54
C GLY A 13 2.36 -0.68 -4.01
N THR A 14 2.92 -1.76 -3.45
CA THR A 14 4.23 -2.31 -3.83
C THR A 14 4.08 -3.63 -4.59
N CYS A 15 3.60 -4.69 -3.96
CA CYS A 15 3.34 -5.97 -4.62
C CYS A 15 1.95 -6.03 -5.25
N ILE A 16 1.00 -5.36 -4.64
CA ILE A 16 -0.40 -5.26 -5.04
C ILE A 16 -0.66 -3.87 -5.62
N SER A 17 -1.21 -3.83 -6.85
CA SER A 17 -1.50 -2.59 -7.59
C SER A 17 -2.85 -2.01 -7.19
N TYR A 18 -2.97 -0.67 -7.26
CA TYR A 18 -4.23 0.05 -7.11
C TYR A 18 -5.08 0.10 -8.39
N ASP A 19 -4.70 -0.60 -9.46
CA ASP A 19 -5.34 -0.45 -10.77
C ASP A 19 -6.84 -0.74 -10.73
N ALA A 20 -7.29 -1.74 -9.96
CA ALA A 20 -8.72 -2.03 -9.83
C ALA A 20 -9.51 -0.87 -9.22
N PHE A 21 -8.91 -0.15 -8.27
CA PHE A 21 -9.50 1.04 -7.66
C PHE A 21 -9.52 2.22 -8.65
N PHE A 22 -8.44 2.46 -9.35
CA PHE A 22 -8.34 3.52 -10.34
C PHE A 22 -9.28 3.28 -11.53
N ASN A 23 -9.33 2.07 -12.05
CA ASN A 23 -10.25 1.70 -13.13
C ASN A 23 -11.72 1.89 -12.74
N ALA A 24 -12.08 1.59 -11.50
CA ALA A 24 -13.45 1.80 -11.02
C ALA A 24 -13.85 3.28 -11.02
N ILE A 25 -12.94 4.20 -10.64
CA ILE A 25 -13.17 5.64 -10.74
C ILE A 25 -13.27 6.08 -12.20
N GLU A 26 -12.36 5.61 -13.05
CA GLU A 26 -12.36 5.93 -14.47
C GLU A 26 -13.67 5.48 -15.14
N GLU A 27 -14.12 4.25 -14.89
CA GLU A 27 -15.34 3.67 -15.47
C GLU A 27 -16.61 4.42 -15.05
N HIS A 28 -16.72 4.81 -13.78
CA HIS A 28 -17.95 5.40 -13.23
C HIS A 28 -17.99 6.92 -13.32
N LEU A 29 -16.84 7.58 -13.19
CA LEU A 29 -16.76 9.03 -13.03
C LEU A 29 -15.84 9.72 -14.05
N GLY A 30 -15.03 8.97 -14.81
CA GLY A 30 -14.00 9.53 -15.67
C GLY A 30 -14.50 10.60 -16.63
N ASP A 31 -15.59 10.32 -17.36
CA ASP A 31 -16.17 11.29 -18.30
C ASP A 31 -16.75 12.52 -17.59
N LYS A 32 -17.43 12.31 -16.47
CA LYS A 32 -18.00 13.42 -15.69
C LYS A 32 -16.93 14.31 -15.09
N LEU A 33 -15.84 13.72 -14.58
CA LEU A 33 -14.66 14.48 -14.09
C LEU A 33 -14.06 15.32 -15.20
N ARG A 34 -13.83 14.74 -16.39
CA ARG A 34 -13.28 15.46 -17.56
C ARG A 34 -14.15 16.62 -18.01
N GLN A 35 -15.47 16.46 -18.01
CA GLN A 35 -16.43 17.53 -18.34
C GLN A 35 -16.31 18.74 -17.40
N HIS A 36 -15.86 18.53 -16.16
CA HIS A 36 -15.62 19.58 -15.17
C HIS A 36 -14.14 20.00 -15.10
N GLY A 37 -13.32 19.60 -16.07
CA GLY A 37 -11.88 19.96 -16.13
C GLY A 37 -11.01 19.25 -15.09
N ILE A 38 -11.52 18.19 -14.47
CA ILE A 38 -10.78 17.42 -13.46
C ILE A 38 -10.15 16.19 -14.16
N PRO A 39 -8.81 16.07 -14.21
CA PRO A 39 -8.18 14.86 -14.71
C PRO A 39 -8.49 13.65 -13.82
N PRO A 40 -9.12 12.58 -14.35
CA PRO A 40 -9.53 11.42 -13.50
C PRO A 40 -8.35 10.84 -12.72
N ARG A 41 -7.18 10.69 -13.33
CA ARG A 41 -5.98 10.18 -12.67
C ARG A 41 -5.53 11.00 -11.47
N LEU A 42 -5.67 12.32 -11.53
CA LEU A 42 -5.37 13.19 -10.39
C LEU A 42 -6.40 12.99 -9.27
N PHE A 43 -7.67 12.91 -9.64
CA PHE A 43 -8.74 12.65 -8.67
C PHE A 43 -8.56 11.30 -7.95
N GLU A 44 -8.26 10.23 -8.70
CA GLU A 44 -7.95 8.90 -8.18
C GLU A 44 -6.84 8.95 -7.11
N LEU A 45 -5.74 9.62 -7.42
CA LEU A 45 -4.62 9.79 -6.51
C LEU A 45 -5.02 10.59 -5.27
N LEU A 46 -5.80 11.65 -5.41
CA LEU A 46 -6.24 12.46 -4.27
C LEU A 46 -7.18 11.70 -3.32
N VAL A 47 -8.05 10.86 -3.85
CA VAL A 47 -8.92 9.99 -3.03
C VAL A 47 -8.08 8.93 -2.30
N LEU A 48 -7.17 8.27 -3.02
CA LEU A 48 -6.30 7.24 -2.44
C LEU A 48 -5.41 7.82 -1.33
N GLU A 49 -4.62 8.83 -1.65
CA GLU A 49 -3.68 9.48 -0.73
C GLU A 49 -4.43 10.12 0.46
N GLY A 50 -5.61 10.70 0.21
CA GLY A 50 -6.46 11.22 1.27
C GLY A 50 -6.89 10.12 2.23
N GLY A 51 -7.38 8.99 1.72
CA GLY A 51 -7.80 7.84 2.52
C GLY A 51 -6.66 7.22 3.31
N GLU A 52 -5.51 7.00 2.67
CA GLU A 52 -4.32 6.44 3.32
C GLU A 52 -3.78 7.35 4.42
N ARG A 53 -3.73 8.66 4.18
CA ARG A 53 -3.28 9.65 5.17
C ARG A 53 -4.20 9.70 6.38
N GLU A 54 -5.52 9.77 6.19
CA GLU A 54 -6.47 9.80 7.30
C GLU A 54 -6.41 8.49 8.12
N CYS A 55 -6.29 7.34 7.44
CA CYS A 55 -6.07 6.06 8.12
C CYS A 55 -4.77 6.03 8.94
N LEU A 56 -3.67 6.54 8.36
CA LEU A 56 -2.38 6.59 9.05
C LEU A 56 -2.46 7.46 10.30
N PHE A 57 -2.99 8.66 10.18
CA PHE A 57 -3.09 9.59 11.32
C PHE A 57 -4.07 9.09 12.38
N SER A 58 -5.16 8.42 12.00
CA SER A 58 -6.06 7.80 12.97
C SER A 58 -5.36 6.72 13.79
N LYS A 59 -4.50 5.91 13.17
CA LYS A 59 -3.69 4.89 13.86
C LYS A 59 -2.67 5.51 14.80
N ILE A 60 -1.95 6.54 14.35
CA ILE A 60 -1.01 7.30 15.19
C ILE A 60 -1.73 7.93 16.39
N ALA A 61 -2.95 8.44 16.18
CA ALA A 61 -3.81 8.97 17.24
C ALA A 61 -4.43 7.89 18.16
N ARG A 62 -4.06 6.61 17.97
CA ARG A 62 -4.60 5.46 18.71
C ARG A 62 -6.11 5.28 18.56
N HIS A 63 -6.68 5.78 17.48
CA HIS A 63 -8.07 5.63 17.06
C HIS A 63 -8.13 5.05 15.66
N SER A 64 -7.86 3.73 15.55
CA SER A 64 -7.79 3.07 14.25
C SER A 64 -9.16 2.97 13.59
N ILE A 65 -9.28 3.58 12.41
CA ILE A 65 -10.45 3.45 11.55
C ILE A 65 -10.05 2.58 10.35
N PRO A 66 -10.82 1.51 10.03
CA PRO A 66 -10.54 0.69 8.87
C PRO A 66 -10.56 1.51 7.57
N PHE A 67 -9.63 1.23 6.65
CA PHE A 67 -9.53 1.97 5.39
C PHE A 67 -10.85 1.99 4.60
N MET A 68 -11.58 0.87 4.60
CA MET A 68 -12.85 0.76 3.89
C MET A 68 -13.96 1.67 4.45
N GLU A 69 -13.88 2.02 5.73
CA GLU A 69 -14.78 2.98 6.36
C GLU A 69 -14.34 4.43 6.10
N MET A 70 -13.02 4.64 5.94
CA MET A 70 -12.44 5.95 5.70
C MET A 70 -12.63 6.44 4.26
N ILE A 71 -12.61 5.53 3.28
CA ILE A 71 -12.56 5.92 1.88
C ILE A 71 -13.81 6.70 1.44
N LYS A 72 -15.00 6.31 1.91
CA LYS A 72 -16.25 6.97 1.55
C LYS A 72 -16.32 8.43 2.02
N PRO A 73 -16.08 8.76 3.30
CA PRO A 73 -16.06 10.16 3.76
C PRO A 73 -15.04 11.03 3.03
N VAL A 74 -13.85 10.47 2.74
CA VAL A 74 -12.80 11.23 2.06
C VAL A 74 -13.04 11.41 0.58
N PHE A 75 -13.93 10.64 -0.04
CA PHE A 75 -14.20 10.66 -1.48
C PHE A 75 -14.70 12.03 -1.97
N TYR A 76 -15.57 12.67 -1.20
CA TYR A 76 -16.19 13.94 -1.56
C TYR A 76 -15.25 15.14 -1.39
N ARG A 77 -14.24 15.02 -0.55
CA ARG A 77 -13.29 16.11 -0.26
C ARG A 77 -12.51 16.55 -1.50
N PRO A 78 -11.89 15.67 -2.30
CA PRO A 78 -11.24 16.06 -3.56
C PRO A 78 -12.18 16.72 -4.55
N LEU A 79 -13.46 16.32 -4.63
CA LEU A 79 -14.47 16.99 -5.47
C LEU A 79 -14.66 18.44 -5.03
N ALA A 80 -14.90 18.66 -3.73
CA ALA A 80 -15.05 20.01 -3.18
C ALA A 80 -13.80 20.86 -3.41
N MET A 81 -12.61 20.30 -3.18
CA MET A 81 -11.34 20.98 -3.40
C MET A 81 -11.06 21.28 -4.88
N SER A 82 -11.67 20.53 -5.79
CA SER A 82 -11.61 20.79 -7.24
C SER A 82 -12.65 21.80 -7.73
N GLY A 83 -13.41 22.42 -6.83
CA GLY A 83 -14.39 23.47 -7.16
C GLY A 83 -15.79 22.96 -7.45
N ILE A 84 -16.10 21.69 -7.13
CA ILE A 84 -17.47 21.18 -7.22
C ILE A 84 -18.26 21.68 -5.99
N GLU A 85 -19.27 22.54 -6.23
CA GLU A 85 -20.05 23.16 -5.15
C GLU A 85 -20.84 22.12 -4.33
N ASN A 86 -21.45 21.15 -5.02
CA ASN A 86 -22.28 20.11 -4.39
C ASN A 86 -21.71 18.71 -4.69
N PRO A 87 -20.66 18.26 -3.99
CA PRO A 87 -20.02 16.96 -4.27
C PRO A 87 -20.95 15.75 -4.16
N HIS A 88 -21.93 15.78 -3.26
CA HIS A 88 -22.92 14.70 -3.09
C HIS A 88 -23.96 14.64 -4.22
N GLU A 89 -24.16 15.74 -4.97
CA GLU A 89 -24.99 15.75 -6.19
C GLU A 89 -24.16 15.37 -7.42
N PHE A 90 -22.83 15.51 -7.32
CA PHE A 90 -21.92 15.16 -8.40
C PHE A 90 -21.85 13.65 -8.65
N THR A 91 -21.90 12.83 -7.61
CA THR A 91 -21.83 11.37 -7.74
C THR A 91 -22.85 10.71 -6.82
N ALA A 92 -23.47 9.63 -7.30
CA ALA A 92 -24.38 8.84 -6.49
C ALA A 92 -23.61 8.03 -5.42
N ASP A 93 -24.26 7.77 -4.29
CA ASP A 93 -23.67 6.95 -3.22
C ASP A 93 -23.35 5.51 -3.67
N GLU A 94 -24.11 5.02 -4.66
CA GLU A 94 -23.86 3.71 -5.29
C GLU A 94 -22.51 3.69 -6.00
N ASP A 95 -22.16 4.75 -6.75
CA ASP A 95 -20.86 4.86 -7.44
C ASP A 95 -19.71 4.93 -6.45
N VAL A 96 -19.87 5.74 -5.39
CA VAL A 96 -18.85 5.81 -4.32
C VAL A 96 -18.69 4.46 -3.64
N THR A 97 -19.79 3.74 -3.43
CA THR A 97 -19.77 2.39 -2.85
C THR A 97 -19.07 1.39 -3.76
N TYR A 98 -19.37 1.42 -5.06
CA TYR A 98 -18.71 0.56 -6.06
C TYR A 98 -17.20 0.80 -6.10
N VAL A 99 -16.78 2.06 -6.13
CA VAL A 99 -15.37 2.45 -6.09
C VAL A 99 -14.71 1.97 -4.79
N ALA A 100 -15.34 2.18 -3.65
CA ALA A 100 -14.81 1.71 -2.37
C ALA A 100 -14.64 0.16 -2.36
N GLU A 101 -15.66 -0.57 -2.84
CA GLU A 101 -15.60 -2.05 -2.90
C GLU A 101 -14.57 -2.57 -3.91
N SER A 102 -14.20 -1.80 -4.94
CA SER A 102 -13.13 -2.17 -5.87
C SER A 102 -11.78 -2.30 -5.17
N TYR A 103 -11.57 -1.58 -4.08
CA TYR A 103 -10.37 -1.69 -3.25
C TYR A 103 -10.23 -3.08 -2.58
N ARG A 104 -11.28 -3.88 -2.53
CA ARG A 104 -11.22 -5.29 -2.09
C ARG A 104 -10.72 -6.26 -3.16
N ARG A 105 -10.63 -5.81 -4.41
CA ARG A 105 -10.28 -6.62 -5.58
C ARG A 105 -8.95 -6.22 -6.21
N LEU A 106 -8.04 -5.64 -5.41
CA LEU A 106 -6.71 -5.27 -5.89
C LEU A 106 -5.94 -6.51 -6.34
N GLY A 107 -5.22 -6.39 -7.44
CA GLY A 107 -4.46 -7.47 -8.07
C GLY A 107 -2.95 -7.30 -7.98
N ALA A 108 -2.23 -8.30 -8.47
CA ALA A 108 -0.76 -8.28 -8.52
C ALA A 108 -0.23 -7.11 -9.37
N ARG A 109 0.80 -6.45 -8.91
CA ARG A 109 1.57 -5.53 -9.74
C ARG A 109 2.28 -6.30 -10.86
N PRO A 110 2.27 -5.79 -12.10
CA PRO A 110 3.01 -6.42 -13.19
C PRO A 110 4.48 -6.67 -12.83
N GLY A 111 4.97 -7.87 -13.12
CA GLY A 111 6.36 -8.27 -12.88
C GLY A 111 6.67 -8.78 -11.47
N ILE A 112 5.75 -8.69 -10.50
CA ILE A 112 6.03 -9.09 -9.12
C ILE A 112 6.33 -10.59 -8.98
N HIS A 113 5.64 -11.44 -9.71
CA HIS A 113 5.88 -12.90 -9.69
C HIS A 113 7.29 -13.24 -10.15
N GLU A 114 7.71 -12.64 -11.27
CA GLU A 114 9.06 -12.85 -11.80
C GLU A 114 10.13 -12.31 -10.85
N CYS A 115 9.90 -11.14 -10.26
CA CYS A 115 10.78 -10.57 -9.24
C CYS A 115 10.96 -11.53 -8.06
N MET A 116 9.87 -12.01 -7.48
CA MET A 116 9.92 -12.92 -6.33
C MET A 116 10.53 -14.27 -6.68
N ARG A 117 10.25 -14.81 -7.87
CA ARG A 117 10.88 -16.05 -8.37
C ARG A 117 12.39 -15.90 -8.41
N ARG A 118 12.90 -14.84 -9.04
CA ARG A 118 14.34 -14.56 -9.15
C ARG A 118 15.00 -14.36 -7.80
N LEU A 119 14.33 -13.70 -6.85
CA LEU A 119 14.85 -13.54 -5.49
C LEU A 119 15.00 -14.90 -4.79
N ARG A 120 14.01 -15.78 -4.88
CA ARG A 120 14.10 -17.13 -4.31
C ARG A 120 15.21 -17.96 -4.94
N GLU A 121 15.39 -17.90 -6.25
CA GLU A 121 16.49 -18.56 -6.96
C GLU A 121 17.87 -18.07 -6.54
N ASN A 122 17.96 -16.82 -6.06
CA ASN A 122 19.20 -16.25 -5.51
C ASN A 122 19.33 -16.42 -3.98
N GLY A 123 18.50 -17.29 -3.39
CA GLY A 123 18.58 -17.70 -2.00
C GLY A 123 17.97 -16.70 -1.00
N PHE A 124 17.11 -15.78 -1.46
CA PHE A 124 16.39 -14.90 -0.57
C PHE A 124 15.15 -15.58 0.01
N THR A 125 14.96 -15.42 1.31
CA THR A 125 13.66 -15.64 1.97
C THR A 125 12.83 -14.37 1.87
N ILE A 126 11.60 -14.49 1.34
CA ILE A 126 10.70 -13.37 1.12
C ILE A 126 9.78 -13.23 2.31
N TRP A 127 9.62 -11.99 2.77
CA TRP A 127 8.76 -11.59 3.87
C TRP A 127 7.82 -10.49 3.45
N ALA A 128 6.68 -10.37 4.13
CA ALA A 128 5.73 -9.28 4.00
C ALA A 128 5.67 -8.45 5.27
N LEU A 129 5.64 -7.12 5.13
CA LEU A 129 5.35 -6.18 6.21
C LEU A 129 4.29 -5.19 5.76
N THR A 130 3.12 -5.19 6.42
CA THR A 130 2.00 -4.35 6.01
C THR A 130 1.38 -3.58 7.17
N SER A 131 0.95 -2.32 6.92
CA SER A 131 0.08 -1.55 7.81
C SER A 131 -1.41 -1.82 7.55
N GLY A 132 -1.73 -2.58 6.50
CA GLY A 132 -3.09 -2.99 6.19
C GLY A 132 -3.62 -4.06 7.16
N ASP A 133 -4.92 -4.23 7.18
CA ASP A 133 -5.59 -5.33 7.87
C ASP A 133 -5.06 -6.68 7.37
N LYS A 134 -4.69 -7.54 8.30
CA LYS A 134 -4.05 -8.83 8.02
C LYS A 134 -4.88 -9.70 7.09
N ALA A 135 -6.14 -9.90 7.42
CA ALA A 135 -7.02 -10.80 6.67
C ALA A 135 -7.24 -10.30 5.24
N ARG A 136 -7.45 -9.00 5.08
CA ARG A 136 -7.63 -8.35 3.79
C ARG A 136 -6.36 -8.48 2.92
N VAL A 137 -5.19 -8.18 3.47
CA VAL A 137 -3.93 -8.23 2.70
C VAL A 137 -3.54 -9.67 2.34
N GLN A 138 -3.75 -10.63 3.24
CA GLN A 138 -3.59 -12.05 2.91
C GLN A 138 -4.56 -12.50 1.81
N GLY A 139 -5.78 -11.95 1.82
CA GLY A 139 -6.76 -12.16 0.74
C GLY A 139 -6.25 -11.69 -0.62
N TYR A 140 -5.59 -10.53 -0.69
CA TYR A 140 -4.96 -10.04 -1.93
C TYR A 140 -3.85 -10.95 -2.42
N LEU A 141 -2.93 -11.34 -1.53
CA LEU A 141 -1.82 -12.22 -1.88
C LEU A 141 -2.34 -13.54 -2.44
N LYS A 142 -3.36 -14.14 -1.79
CA LYS A 142 -4.01 -15.37 -2.24
C LYS A 142 -4.68 -15.20 -3.61
N ALA A 143 -5.46 -14.12 -3.81
CA ALA A 143 -6.14 -13.85 -5.08
C ALA A 143 -5.15 -13.55 -6.21
N ALA A 144 -3.99 -13.00 -5.88
CA ALA A 144 -2.91 -12.67 -6.81
C ALA A 144 -1.94 -13.85 -7.03
N ASP A 145 -2.16 -15.01 -6.44
CA ASP A 145 -1.24 -16.18 -6.49
C ASP A 145 0.19 -15.82 -6.05
N ILE A 146 0.31 -14.97 -5.02
CA ILE A 146 1.58 -14.60 -4.40
C ILE A 146 1.76 -15.42 -3.13
N ASP A 147 2.67 -16.40 -3.19
CA ASP A 147 2.98 -17.27 -2.06
C ASP A 147 3.98 -16.60 -1.11
N ILE A 148 3.48 -16.20 0.08
CA ILE A 148 4.28 -15.79 1.23
C ILE A 148 3.79 -16.61 2.43
N PRO A 149 4.62 -17.49 3.00
CA PRO A 149 4.24 -18.29 4.17
C PRO A 149 3.72 -17.43 5.32
N SER A 150 2.77 -17.96 6.08
CA SER A 150 2.13 -17.20 7.17
C SER A 150 3.10 -16.75 8.26
N GLU A 151 4.15 -17.52 8.50
CA GLU A 151 5.26 -17.20 9.41
C GLU A 151 6.14 -16.04 8.89
N ASN A 152 6.12 -15.81 7.58
CA ASN A 152 6.85 -14.72 6.93
C ASN A 152 5.97 -13.47 6.72
N PHE A 153 4.75 -13.46 7.25
CA PHE A 153 3.81 -12.34 7.12
C PHE A 153 3.70 -11.56 8.44
N ILE A 154 4.08 -10.29 8.42
CA ILE A 154 4.07 -9.37 9.56
C ILE A 154 3.03 -8.29 9.28
N ALA A 155 1.99 -8.21 10.11
CA ALA A 155 1.03 -7.12 10.11
C ALA A 155 1.31 -6.18 11.30
N CYS A 156 1.27 -4.89 11.08
CA CYS A 156 1.50 -3.86 12.10
C CYS A 156 0.54 -3.97 13.29
N GLU A 157 -0.69 -4.44 13.07
CA GLU A 157 -1.65 -4.69 14.14
C GLU A 157 -1.17 -5.72 15.18
N MET A 158 -0.29 -6.65 14.77
CA MET A 158 0.31 -7.64 15.68
C MET A 158 1.40 -7.03 16.58
N ILE A 159 1.90 -5.86 16.21
CA ILE A 159 2.99 -5.14 16.90
C ILE A 159 2.44 -4.07 17.84
N GLY A 160 1.23 -3.57 17.55
CA GLY A 160 0.64 -2.43 18.26
C GLY A 160 1.22 -1.07 17.85
N ALA A 161 1.95 -1.02 16.74
CA ALA A 161 2.52 0.17 16.11
C ALA A 161 2.16 0.17 14.61
N THR A 162 2.38 1.26 13.90
CA THR A 162 2.12 1.35 12.46
C THR A 162 3.33 1.93 11.72
N LYS A 163 3.52 1.59 10.45
CA LYS A 163 4.50 2.30 9.63
C LYS A 163 4.13 3.79 9.58
N PRO A 164 5.07 4.73 9.63
CA PRO A 164 6.53 4.53 9.66
C PRO A 164 7.16 4.57 11.07
N GLU A 165 6.45 4.16 12.12
CA GLU A 165 7.01 4.13 13.48
C GLU A 165 8.22 3.18 13.53
N PRO A 166 9.36 3.59 14.13
CA PRO A 166 10.60 2.79 14.17
C PRO A 166 10.40 1.40 14.76
N GLU A 167 9.53 1.28 15.76
CA GLU A 167 9.21 0.04 16.46
C GLU A 167 8.77 -1.09 15.51
N VAL A 168 8.12 -0.73 14.40
CA VAL A 168 7.67 -1.69 13.39
C VAL A 168 8.87 -2.36 12.71
N TYR A 169 9.85 -1.58 12.31
CA TYR A 169 11.05 -2.09 11.60
C TYR A 169 12.01 -2.77 12.56
N GLU A 170 12.14 -2.29 13.78
CA GLU A 170 12.91 -2.94 14.84
C GLU A 170 12.32 -4.31 15.19
N HIS A 171 11.00 -4.42 15.32
CA HIS A 171 10.32 -5.69 15.54
C HIS A 171 10.58 -6.67 14.39
N MET A 172 10.51 -6.20 13.16
CA MET A 172 10.81 -6.99 11.97
C MET A 172 12.26 -7.48 11.98
N LEU A 173 13.23 -6.59 12.24
CA LEU A 173 14.66 -6.95 12.25
C LEU A 173 15.02 -7.99 13.33
N LYS A 174 14.33 -7.99 14.46
CA LYS A 174 14.50 -9.02 15.52
C LYS A 174 14.13 -10.43 15.06
N ARG A 175 13.42 -10.58 13.92
CA ARG A 175 13.15 -11.88 13.30
C ARG A 175 14.37 -12.49 12.60
N PHE A 176 15.41 -11.69 12.36
CA PHE A 176 16.58 -12.07 11.56
C PHE A 176 17.90 -11.86 12.32
N PRO A 177 18.08 -12.44 13.53
CA PRO A 177 19.25 -12.15 14.38
C PRO A 177 20.59 -12.53 13.71
N ASP A 178 20.56 -13.54 12.82
CA ASP A 178 21.75 -14.07 12.13
C ASP A 178 21.85 -13.59 10.66
N ALA A 179 21.01 -12.61 10.24
CA ALA A 179 21.09 -12.07 8.91
C ALA A 179 22.33 -11.17 8.75
N GLY A 180 23.05 -11.34 7.65
CA GLY A 180 24.12 -10.40 7.29
C GLY A 180 23.54 -9.05 6.89
N GLU A 181 22.58 -9.06 5.98
CA GLU A 181 21.84 -7.89 5.51
C GLU A 181 20.36 -8.22 5.36
N THR A 182 19.50 -7.35 5.85
CA THR A 182 18.04 -7.41 5.62
C THR A 182 17.65 -6.35 4.60
N TRP A 183 17.13 -6.79 3.47
CA TRP A 183 16.68 -5.92 2.39
C TRP A 183 15.22 -5.52 2.59
N PHE A 184 14.89 -4.29 2.19
CA PHE A 184 13.53 -3.78 2.25
C PHE A 184 13.11 -3.19 0.90
N ALA A 185 11.93 -3.57 0.42
CA ALA A 185 11.37 -3.13 -0.86
C ALA A 185 10.01 -2.46 -0.64
N ALA A 186 9.91 -1.18 -1.00
CA ALA A 186 8.67 -0.41 -0.95
C ALA A 186 8.62 0.64 -2.05
N CYS A 187 7.45 0.87 -2.62
CA CYS A 187 7.21 1.96 -3.56
C CYS A 187 7.10 3.32 -2.85
N HIS A 188 6.67 3.35 -1.60
CA HIS A 188 6.52 4.59 -0.86
C HIS A 188 7.85 5.03 -0.23
N MET A 189 8.28 6.26 -0.56
CA MET A 189 9.54 6.84 -0.06
C MET A 189 9.63 6.89 1.45
N TRP A 190 8.54 7.23 2.12
CA TRP A 190 8.49 7.34 3.57
C TRP A 190 8.73 5.99 4.26
N ASP A 191 8.20 4.89 3.68
CA ASP A 191 8.37 3.53 4.19
C ASP A 191 9.82 3.06 3.98
N ALA A 192 10.34 3.22 2.76
CA ALA A 192 11.74 2.92 2.45
C ALA A 192 12.71 3.74 3.33
N ALA A 193 12.47 5.03 3.53
CA ALA A 193 13.31 5.88 4.36
C ALA A 193 13.31 5.44 5.83
N ALA A 194 12.16 5.05 6.38
CA ALA A 194 12.04 4.55 7.75
C ALA A 194 12.76 3.20 7.92
N ALA A 195 12.57 2.26 6.99
CA ALA A 195 13.28 0.98 6.97
C ALA A 195 14.81 1.18 6.94
N LYS A 196 15.31 2.10 6.09
CA LYS A 196 16.73 2.43 6.01
C LYS A 196 17.27 2.96 7.34
N ARG A 197 16.55 3.88 7.96
CA ARG A 197 16.95 4.45 9.26
C ARG A 197 17.01 3.39 10.36
N SER A 198 16.21 2.35 10.26
CA SER A 198 16.21 1.23 11.19
C SER A 198 17.27 0.16 10.88
N GLY A 199 18.05 0.31 9.80
CA GLY A 199 19.18 -0.57 9.49
C GLY A 199 18.98 -1.50 8.28
N CYS A 200 17.87 -1.38 7.53
CA CYS A 200 17.67 -2.16 6.31
C CYS A 200 18.51 -1.64 5.14
N VAL A 201 18.91 -2.55 4.26
CA VAL A 201 19.39 -2.22 2.91
C VAL A 201 18.17 -1.99 2.00
N LEU A 202 18.18 -0.92 1.22
CA LEU A 202 17.05 -0.64 0.34
C LEU A 202 17.22 -1.29 -1.02
N TYR A 203 16.16 -1.95 -1.48
CA TYR A 203 15.92 -2.18 -2.89
C TYR A 203 15.03 -1.05 -3.42
N THR A 204 15.60 -0.19 -4.28
CA THR A 204 14.85 0.88 -4.94
C THR A 204 14.78 0.59 -6.42
N ASP A 205 13.57 0.49 -6.97
CA ASP A 205 13.38 0.52 -8.41
C ASP A 205 13.61 1.96 -8.90
N ASN A 206 14.43 2.11 -9.96
CA ASN A 206 14.78 3.40 -10.55
C ASN A 206 13.59 4.18 -11.16
N HIS A 207 12.39 3.64 -11.13
CA HIS A 207 11.16 4.28 -11.61
C HIS A 207 10.43 5.13 -10.57
N THR A 208 10.82 5.07 -9.31
CA THR A 208 10.27 5.96 -8.28
C THR A 208 11.17 7.18 -8.15
N ILE A 209 10.58 8.38 -8.21
CA ILE A 209 11.22 9.70 -8.19
C ILE A 209 12.10 9.97 -6.95
N ALA A 210 12.39 9.02 -6.15
CA ALA A 210 13.19 9.13 -4.96
C ALA A 210 14.49 8.43 -5.18
N GLN A 211 15.38 9.14 -5.75
CA GLN A 211 16.72 9.20 -5.29
C GLN A 211 17.81 9.21 -6.25
N LYS A 212 18.42 10.25 -6.32
CA LYS A 212 19.88 10.34 -6.24
C LYS A 212 20.19 11.48 -5.29
N ARG A 213 20.54 11.16 -4.10
CA ARG A 213 21.46 11.96 -3.27
C ARG A 213 22.39 11.03 -2.55
#